data_34f80f24351a7f1c78cb39f09655ee1a
#
_entry.id   34f80f24351a7f1c78cb39f09655ee1a
#
_cell.length_a   1.000
_cell.length_b   1.000
_cell.length_c   1.000
_cell.angle_alpha   90.00
_cell.angle_beta   90.00
_cell.angle_gamma   90.00
#
_symmetry.space_group_name_H-M   'P 1'
#
loop_
_entity.id
_entity.type
_entity.pdbx_description
1 polymer ?
#
loop_
_entity_poly.entity_id
_entity_poly.type
_entity_poly.pdbx_seq_one_letter_code
_entity_poly.pdbx_strand_id
1 'polypeptide(L)'
;MKIAVCMKYVPIIARIQFDYESKTIIREGVPSEVNPFDLLGLVRAVELKNSSDDEVVVISMGPPGAAEGLTNCVALGADRSVLISDRALAGSDTLATSRTLSLALQRENPDLIICGRNSADGDTGQVGPETAELMGLPHISHVRKLDLSDDGKSVIAERITDDGLQTIQCDLPVLVCVTEGVAPELYPDRDQMERAEGISFEEVSAADLSSDLSQFGSEGSPTWVDEIRLVEPKRLGILLEDSTPEDAAKQAADALWQRLAELAHEAGDAAEPITLPRYPDSKDQSIWVVAENTHQGLAAVTHEMLGKA
;
A
#
# COMPACT_ATOMS: atom_id res chain seq x y z
N MET A 1 9.32 -11.30 22.05
CA MET A 1 8.29 -10.93 21.05
C MET A 1 8.89 -11.03 19.65
N LYS A 2 8.12 -11.57 18.68
CA LYS A 2 8.53 -11.57 17.27
C LYS A 2 7.70 -10.55 16.49
N ILE A 3 8.38 -9.62 15.81
CA ILE A 3 7.76 -8.61 14.95
C ILE A 3 8.11 -8.96 13.50
N ALA A 4 7.10 -9.13 12.65
CA ALA A 4 7.28 -9.29 11.22
C ALA A 4 6.98 -7.97 10.50
N VAL A 5 7.87 -7.54 9.62
CA VAL A 5 7.68 -6.35 8.79
C VAL A 5 7.57 -6.79 7.34
N CYS A 6 6.43 -6.54 6.71
CA CYS A 6 6.28 -6.74 5.26
C CYS A 6 6.91 -5.56 4.53
N MET A 7 7.81 -5.84 3.62
CA MET A 7 8.54 -4.83 2.85
C MET A 7 8.39 -5.06 1.36
N LYS A 8 8.11 -4.02 0.61
CA LYS A 8 8.15 -4.03 -0.84
C LYS A 8 9.34 -3.23 -1.37
N TYR A 9 10.08 -3.80 -2.30
CA TYR A 9 11.13 -3.10 -3.03
C TYR A 9 10.52 -2.51 -4.29
N VAL A 10 10.37 -1.18 -4.32
CA VAL A 10 9.60 -0.46 -5.33
C VAL A 10 10.51 0.37 -6.23
N PRO A 11 10.19 0.53 -7.52
CA PRO A 11 10.93 1.45 -8.39
C PRO A 11 10.74 2.89 -7.90
N ILE A 12 11.80 3.70 -7.99
CA ILE A 12 11.73 5.13 -7.68
C ILE A 12 10.86 5.81 -8.73
N ILE A 13 9.62 6.17 -8.36
CA ILE A 13 8.59 6.67 -9.28
C ILE A 13 9.06 7.89 -10.08
N ALA A 14 9.81 8.81 -9.45
CA ALA A 14 10.34 10.00 -10.11
C ALA A 14 11.33 9.70 -11.26
N ARG A 15 11.80 8.46 -11.36
CA ARG A 15 12.75 8.00 -12.39
C ARG A 15 12.12 7.03 -13.39
N ILE A 16 10.86 6.69 -13.24
CA ILE A 16 10.12 5.85 -14.19
C ILE A 16 9.99 6.59 -15.52
N GLN A 17 10.32 5.89 -16.60
CA GLN A 17 10.11 6.38 -17.96
C GLN A 17 8.94 5.63 -18.58
N PHE A 18 8.18 6.33 -19.41
CA PHE A 18 7.09 5.77 -20.18
C PHE A 18 7.49 5.64 -21.63
N ASP A 19 7.36 4.44 -22.21
CA ASP A 19 7.52 4.22 -23.63
C ASP A 19 6.23 4.55 -24.36
N TYR A 20 6.24 5.63 -25.14
CA TYR A 20 5.07 6.12 -25.86
C TYR A 20 4.70 5.24 -27.08
N GLU A 21 5.64 4.44 -27.60
CA GLU A 21 5.37 3.54 -28.73
C GLU A 21 4.66 2.26 -28.26
N SER A 22 5.21 1.60 -27.25
CA SER A 22 4.62 0.39 -26.66
C SER A 22 3.53 0.65 -25.64
N LYS A 23 3.37 1.93 -25.21
CA LYS A 23 2.44 2.37 -24.14
C LYS A 23 2.65 1.62 -22.82
N THR A 24 3.91 1.36 -22.48
CA THR A 24 4.30 0.64 -21.27
C THR A 24 5.26 1.43 -20.42
N ILE A 25 5.33 1.09 -19.13
CA ILE A 25 6.34 1.63 -18.22
C ILE A 25 7.66 0.90 -18.47
N ILE A 26 8.73 1.66 -18.74
CA ILE A 26 10.09 1.13 -18.81
C ILE A 26 10.55 0.90 -17.38
N ARG A 27 10.66 -0.36 -17.00
CA ARG A 27 11.14 -0.77 -15.66
C ARG A 27 12.62 -1.13 -15.64
N GLU A 28 13.18 -1.44 -16.80
CA GLU A 28 14.59 -1.83 -16.93
C GLU A 28 15.52 -0.63 -16.66
N GLY A 29 16.49 -0.81 -15.76
CA GLY A 29 17.42 0.26 -15.37
C GLY A 29 16.86 1.34 -14.43
N VAL A 30 15.60 1.22 -13.98
CA VAL A 30 15.04 2.12 -12.96
C VAL A 30 15.54 1.68 -11.59
N PRO A 31 16.24 2.57 -10.85
CA PRO A 31 16.63 2.25 -9.48
C PRO A 31 15.40 2.02 -8.62
N SER A 32 15.54 1.11 -7.67
CA SER A 32 14.47 0.77 -6.71
C SER A 32 14.92 1.11 -5.29
N GLU A 33 13.95 1.25 -4.42
CA GLU A 33 14.14 1.54 -3.00
C GLU A 33 13.17 0.74 -2.14
N VAL A 34 13.44 0.65 -0.84
CA VAL A 34 12.46 0.16 0.13
C VAL A 34 11.27 1.11 0.14
N ASN A 35 10.06 0.58 0.02
CA ASN A 35 8.86 1.42 0.08
C ASN A 35 8.88 2.32 1.32
N PRO A 36 8.71 3.64 1.17
CA PRO A 36 8.89 4.60 2.28
C PRO A 36 8.07 4.27 3.53
N PHE A 37 6.83 3.81 3.36
CA PHE A 37 6.00 3.46 4.51
C PHE A 37 6.44 2.17 5.21
N ASP A 38 6.97 1.20 4.46
CA ASP A 38 7.52 -0.03 5.02
C ASP A 38 8.82 0.27 5.77
N LEU A 39 9.61 1.22 5.28
CA LEU A 39 10.82 1.71 5.95
C LEU A 39 10.48 2.33 7.32
N LEU A 40 9.46 3.17 7.40
CA LEU A 40 8.97 3.71 8.68
C LEU A 40 8.51 2.59 9.62
N GLY A 41 7.82 1.59 9.07
CA GLY A 41 7.39 0.40 9.81
C GLY A 41 8.56 -0.39 10.39
N LEU A 42 9.62 -0.57 9.60
CA LEU A 42 10.85 -1.23 10.05
C LEU A 42 11.54 -0.46 11.19
N VAL A 43 11.73 0.86 11.01
CA VAL A 43 12.36 1.68 12.06
C VAL A 43 11.57 1.57 13.35
N ARG A 44 10.23 1.64 13.28
CA ARG A 44 9.39 1.49 14.46
C ARG A 44 9.47 0.09 15.07
N ALA A 45 9.51 -0.96 14.26
CA ALA A 45 9.69 -2.34 14.73
C ALA A 45 10.98 -2.51 15.54
N VAL A 46 12.09 -1.96 15.05
CA VAL A 46 13.38 -2.00 15.73
C VAL A 46 13.34 -1.21 17.05
N GLU A 47 12.70 -0.03 17.09
CA GLU A 47 12.52 0.76 18.31
C GLU A 47 11.63 0.07 19.36
N LEU A 48 10.70 -0.79 18.96
CA LEU A 48 9.81 -1.53 19.86
C LEU A 48 10.50 -2.71 20.56
N LYS A 49 11.70 -3.10 20.15
CA LYS A 49 12.46 -4.16 20.84
C LYS A 49 12.83 -3.71 22.25
N ASN A 50 12.41 -4.48 23.25
CA ASN A 50 12.65 -4.20 24.66
C ASN A 50 13.70 -5.15 25.27
N SER A 51 14.01 -6.25 24.59
CA SER A 51 14.94 -7.25 25.08
C SER A 51 15.76 -7.87 23.93
N SER A 52 16.85 -8.56 24.27
CA SER A 52 17.64 -9.34 23.31
C SER A 52 16.92 -10.55 22.74
N ASP A 53 15.80 -10.94 23.36
CA ASP A 53 14.99 -12.07 22.90
C ASP A 53 13.90 -11.62 21.91
N ASP A 54 13.75 -10.32 21.69
CA ASP A 54 12.86 -9.78 20.67
C ASP A 54 13.52 -9.87 19.30
N GLU A 55 12.77 -10.36 18.31
CA GLU A 55 13.21 -10.57 16.94
C GLU A 55 12.39 -9.69 15.97
N VAL A 56 13.09 -8.99 15.08
CA VAL A 56 12.49 -8.32 13.92
C VAL A 56 12.87 -9.08 12.65
N VAL A 57 11.86 -9.67 11.99
CA VAL A 57 12.03 -10.35 10.70
C VAL A 57 11.37 -9.53 9.59
N VAL A 58 12.13 -9.25 8.51
CA VAL A 58 11.61 -8.56 7.33
C VAL A 58 11.27 -9.58 6.26
N ILE A 59 10.06 -9.50 5.71
CA ILE A 59 9.57 -10.39 4.67
C ILE A 59 9.28 -9.57 3.42
N SER A 60 9.85 -9.97 2.29
CA SER A 60 9.61 -9.34 0.99
C SER A 60 9.18 -10.37 -0.03
N MET A 61 8.10 -10.10 -0.77
CA MET A 61 7.70 -10.84 -1.95
C MET A 61 8.12 -10.04 -3.19
N GLY A 62 9.01 -10.59 -4.00
CA GLY A 62 9.51 -9.86 -5.15
C GLY A 62 10.50 -10.63 -6.01
N PRO A 63 11.01 -10.00 -7.08
CA PRO A 63 12.07 -10.56 -7.88
C PRO A 63 13.38 -10.64 -7.09
N PRO A 64 14.39 -11.39 -7.55
CA PRO A 64 15.69 -11.51 -6.86
C PRO A 64 16.36 -10.19 -6.51
N GLY A 65 16.12 -9.12 -7.28
CA GLY A 65 16.63 -7.77 -6.97
C GLY A 65 16.09 -7.17 -5.66
N ALA A 66 14.99 -7.69 -5.10
CA ALA A 66 14.49 -7.24 -3.81
C ALA A 66 15.43 -7.59 -2.64
N ALA A 67 16.40 -8.47 -2.85
CA ALA A 67 17.46 -8.78 -1.90
C ALA A 67 18.26 -7.53 -1.48
N GLU A 68 18.44 -6.56 -2.37
CA GLU A 68 19.09 -5.28 -2.06
C GLU A 68 18.30 -4.51 -0.99
N GLY A 69 16.97 -4.46 -1.12
CA GLY A 69 16.10 -3.85 -0.12
C GLY A 69 16.16 -4.58 1.23
N LEU A 70 16.25 -5.90 1.23
CA LEU A 70 16.42 -6.70 2.45
C LEU A 70 17.76 -6.40 3.14
N THR A 71 18.83 -6.23 2.38
CA THR A 71 20.14 -5.81 2.93
C THR A 71 20.04 -4.45 3.60
N ASN A 72 19.32 -3.49 3.01
CA ASN A 72 19.07 -2.18 3.62
C ASN A 72 18.29 -2.32 4.94
N CYS A 73 17.31 -3.20 4.99
CA CYS A 73 16.52 -3.45 6.20
C CYS A 73 17.38 -4.06 7.33
N VAL A 74 18.26 -5.01 7.00
CA VAL A 74 19.21 -5.59 7.97
C VAL A 74 20.20 -4.55 8.46
N ALA A 75 20.69 -3.68 7.58
CA ALA A 75 21.58 -2.57 7.93
C ALA A 75 20.93 -1.60 8.95
N LEU A 76 19.60 -1.44 8.89
CA LEU A 76 18.82 -0.62 9.82
C LEU A 76 18.42 -1.35 11.11
N GLY A 77 18.73 -2.63 11.28
CA GLY A 77 18.57 -3.35 12.54
C GLY A 77 17.54 -4.49 12.53
N ALA A 78 17.07 -4.93 11.37
CA ALA A 78 16.36 -6.19 11.28
C ALA A 78 17.30 -7.36 11.64
N ASP A 79 16.82 -8.32 12.41
CA ASP A 79 17.60 -9.47 12.85
C ASP A 79 17.68 -10.56 11.77
N ARG A 80 16.62 -10.69 10.98
CA ARG A 80 16.48 -11.69 9.90
C ARG A 80 15.70 -11.14 8.72
N SER A 81 15.92 -11.71 7.55
CA SER A 81 15.18 -11.36 6.35
C SER A 81 14.82 -12.58 5.52
N VAL A 82 13.66 -12.52 4.88
CA VAL A 82 13.06 -13.58 4.06
C VAL A 82 12.68 -13.00 2.70
N LEU A 83 13.19 -13.59 1.63
CA LEU A 83 12.82 -13.28 0.25
C LEU A 83 11.90 -14.37 -0.28
N ILE A 84 10.66 -14.02 -0.58
CA ILE A 84 9.72 -14.89 -1.29
C ILE A 84 9.86 -14.57 -2.78
N SER A 85 10.52 -15.45 -3.53
CA SER A 85 10.82 -15.22 -4.95
C SER A 85 10.61 -16.48 -5.77
N ASP A 86 9.67 -16.43 -6.71
CA ASP A 86 9.37 -17.50 -7.65
C ASP A 86 8.68 -16.92 -8.89
N ARG A 87 8.89 -17.54 -10.05
CA ARG A 87 8.17 -17.17 -11.28
C ARG A 87 6.66 -17.42 -11.16
N ALA A 88 6.24 -18.40 -10.37
CA ALA A 88 4.85 -18.69 -10.10
C ALA A 88 4.11 -17.53 -9.42
N LEU A 89 4.84 -16.60 -8.79
CA LEU A 89 4.29 -15.42 -8.12
C LEU A 89 4.11 -14.22 -9.04
N ALA A 90 4.62 -14.30 -10.27
CA ALA A 90 4.58 -13.16 -11.20
C ALA A 90 3.15 -12.81 -11.61
N GLY A 91 2.85 -11.50 -11.65
CA GLY A 91 1.53 -11.00 -12.02
C GLY A 91 0.48 -11.11 -10.91
N SER A 92 0.89 -11.37 -9.66
CA SER A 92 -0.01 -11.34 -8.50
C SER A 92 -0.67 -9.97 -8.36
N ASP A 93 -2.00 -9.97 -8.22
CA ASP A 93 -2.75 -8.82 -7.73
C ASP A 93 -2.65 -8.70 -6.19
N THR A 94 -3.46 -7.84 -5.58
CA THR A 94 -3.43 -7.65 -4.13
C THR A 94 -3.82 -8.94 -3.38
N LEU A 95 -4.83 -9.67 -3.85
CA LEU A 95 -5.30 -10.88 -3.17
C LEU A 95 -4.29 -12.03 -3.27
N ALA A 96 -3.72 -12.28 -4.45
CA ALA A 96 -2.69 -13.31 -4.60
C ALA A 96 -1.40 -12.95 -3.82
N THR A 97 -1.06 -11.66 -3.75
CA THR A 97 0.04 -11.14 -2.92
C THR A 97 -0.25 -11.37 -1.44
N SER A 98 -1.45 -11.03 -0.97
CA SER A 98 -1.85 -11.19 0.42
C SER A 98 -1.89 -12.66 0.86
N ARG A 99 -2.32 -13.57 -0.02
CA ARG A 99 -2.24 -15.02 0.23
C ARG A 99 -0.80 -15.48 0.41
N THR A 100 0.08 -15.06 -0.48
CA THR A 100 1.51 -15.41 -0.41
C THR A 100 2.12 -14.93 0.91
N LEU A 101 1.87 -13.67 1.27
CA LEU A 101 2.37 -13.09 2.52
C LEU A 101 1.75 -13.76 3.74
N SER A 102 0.45 -14.06 3.75
CA SER A 102 -0.21 -14.74 4.86
C SER A 102 0.38 -16.12 5.13
N LEU A 103 0.69 -16.90 4.09
CA LEU A 103 1.33 -18.21 4.22
C LEU A 103 2.75 -18.10 4.79
N ALA A 104 3.54 -17.14 4.34
CA ALA A 104 4.87 -16.89 4.87
C ALA A 104 4.82 -16.42 6.33
N LEU A 105 3.90 -15.49 6.66
CA LEU A 105 3.70 -15.00 8.02
C LEU A 105 3.21 -16.10 8.98
N GLN A 106 2.37 -17.02 8.52
CA GLN A 106 1.97 -18.18 9.32
C GLN A 106 3.16 -19.10 9.69
N ARG A 107 4.15 -19.25 8.79
CA ARG A 107 5.39 -19.99 9.11
C ARG A 107 6.21 -19.30 10.18
N GLU A 108 6.25 -17.96 10.15
CA GLU A 108 6.97 -17.14 11.11
C GLU A 108 6.27 -17.04 12.47
N ASN A 109 4.95 -17.12 12.48
CA ASN A 109 4.10 -17.00 13.67
C ASN A 109 4.45 -15.76 14.52
N PRO A 110 4.38 -14.53 13.97
CA PRO A 110 4.74 -13.32 14.68
C PRO A 110 3.64 -12.89 15.67
N ASP A 111 4.07 -12.15 16.70
CA ASP A 111 3.16 -11.50 17.65
C ASP A 111 2.60 -10.19 17.06
N LEU A 112 3.43 -9.44 16.32
CA LEU A 112 3.07 -8.18 15.69
C LEU A 112 3.48 -8.20 14.22
N ILE A 113 2.56 -7.83 13.33
CA ILE A 113 2.83 -7.65 11.91
C ILE A 113 2.73 -6.16 11.58
N ILE A 114 3.75 -5.61 10.91
CA ILE A 114 3.76 -4.22 10.47
C ILE A 114 3.88 -4.18 8.94
N CYS A 115 2.95 -3.48 8.31
CA CYS A 115 2.97 -3.16 6.89
C CYS A 115 2.96 -1.64 6.72
N GLY A 116 3.47 -1.11 5.62
CA GLY A 116 3.16 0.24 5.20
C GLY A 116 1.67 0.37 4.83
N ARG A 117 1.11 1.57 4.91
CA ARG A 117 -0.29 1.82 4.53
C ARG A 117 -0.58 1.44 3.08
N ASN A 118 0.40 1.62 2.20
CA ASN A 118 0.35 1.29 0.77
C ASN A 118 1.78 1.22 0.20
N SER A 119 1.92 0.76 -1.02
CA SER A 119 3.17 0.85 -1.77
C SER A 119 3.15 2.01 -2.75
N ALA A 120 4.28 2.71 -2.89
CA ALA A 120 4.39 3.89 -3.72
C ALA A 120 4.11 3.65 -5.21
N ASP A 121 4.31 2.41 -5.69
CA ASP A 121 4.10 2.02 -7.09
C ASP A 121 2.66 1.58 -7.42
N GLY A 122 1.94 0.99 -6.46
CA GLY A 122 0.61 0.43 -6.68
C GLY A 122 -0.52 1.19 -5.99
N ASP A 123 -0.23 1.83 -4.89
CA ASP A 123 -1.10 2.73 -4.09
C ASP A 123 -2.48 2.16 -3.73
N THR A 124 -2.61 0.82 -3.63
CA THR A 124 -3.90 0.19 -3.36
C THR A 124 -4.33 0.24 -1.90
N GLY A 125 -3.38 0.17 -0.96
CA GLY A 125 -3.64 0.07 0.47
C GLY A 125 -4.37 -1.21 0.92
N GLN A 126 -4.49 -2.22 0.04
CA GLN A 126 -5.31 -3.41 0.28
C GLN A 126 -4.53 -4.56 0.91
N VAL A 127 -3.24 -4.72 0.58
CA VAL A 127 -2.46 -5.92 0.96
C VAL A 127 -2.41 -6.16 2.47
N GLY A 128 -2.20 -5.11 3.28
CA GLY A 128 -2.19 -5.27 4.74
C GLY A 128 -3.52 -5.79 5.30
N PRO A 129 -4.66 -5.10 5.07
CA PRO A 129 -5.98 -5.55 5.50
C PRO A 129 -6.37 -6.94 4.97
N GLU A 130 -6.11 -7.26 3.70
CA GLU A 130 -6.38 -8.57 3.12
C GLU A 130 -5.54 -9.67 3.79
N THR A 131 -4.26 -9.40 4.07
CA THR A 131 -3.37 -10.33 4.79
C THR A 131 -3.90 -10.61 6.19
N ALA A 132 -4.34 -9.57 6.91
CA ALA A 132 -4.92 -9.73 8.25
C ALA A 132 -6.19 -10.58 8.22
N GLU A 133 -7.08 -10.34 7.27
CA GLU A 133 -8.32 -11.14 7.09
C GLU A 133 -8.00 -12.60 6.78
N LEU A 134 -7.06 -12.88 5.88
CA LEU A 134 -6.63 -14.25 5.54
C LEU A 134 -5.99 -14.98 6.72
N MET A 135 -5.40 -14.26 7.66
CA MET A 135 -4.83 -14.82 8.89
C MET A 135 -5.82 -14.87 10.07
N GLY A 136 -7.01 -14.27 9.92
CA GLY A 136 -8.00 -14.16 10.99
C GLY A 136 -7.53 -13.25 12.12
N LEU A 137 -6.71 -12.23 11.82
CA LEU A 137 -6.16 -11.28 12.78
C LEU A 137 -6.91 -9.95 12.76
N PRO A 138 -7.04 -9.27 13.92
CA PRO A 138 -7.43 -7.88 13.91
C PRO A 138 -6.41 -7.03 13.18
N HIS A 139 -6.86 -5.91 12.53
CA HIS A 139 -5.93 -4.97 11.92
C HIS A 139 -6.26 -3.53 12.27
N ILE A 140 -5.24 -2.66 12.29
CA ILE A 140 -5.35 -1.22 12.50
C ILE A 140 -4.65 -0.52 11.35
N SER A 141 -5.40 0.27 10.56
CA SER A 141 -4.87 1.00 9.41
C SER A 141 -4.55 2.46 9.74
N HIS A 142 -3.68 3.09 8.92
CA HIS A 142 -3.28 4.50 8.98
C HIS A 142 -2.69 4.91 10.35
N VAL A 143 -1.87 4.04 10.93
CA VAL A 143 -1.27 4.25 12.24
C VAL A 143 -0.08 5.20 12.14
N ARG A 144 -0.18 6.35 12.83
CA ARG A 144 0.87 7.36 12.91
C ARG A 144 1.67 7.32 14.22
N LYS A 145 1.20 6.57 15.21
CA LYS A 145 1.91 6.32 16.46
C LYS A 145 1.57 4.92 16.94
N LEU A 146 2.57 4.17 17.35
CA LEU A 146 2.44 2.77 17.74
C LEU A 146 3.34 2.52 18.95
N ASP A 147 2.76 2.12 20.06
CA ASP A 147 3.47 1.75 21.28
C ASP A 147 2.98 0.38 21.78
N LEU A 148 3.77 -0.28 22.63
CA LEU A 148 3.31 -1.44 23.37
C LEU A 148 2.71 -1.01 24.70
N SER A 149 1.73 -1.79 25.20
CA SER A 149 1.27 -1.67 26.58
C SER A 149 2.38 -2.01 27.56
N ASP A 150 2.25 -1.55 28.82
CA ASP A 150 3.25 -1.79 29.87
C ASP A 150 3.52 -3.29 30.14
N ASP A 151 2.53 -4.13 29.90
CA ASP A 151 2.64 -5.59 30.05
C ASP A 151 3.09 -6.33 28.78
N GLY A 152 3.29 -5.59 27.67
CA GLY A 152 3.73 -6.11 26.39
C GLY A 152 2.74 -7.02 25.67
N LYS A 153 1.45 -7.05 26.07
CA LYS A 153 0.45 -7.97 25.52
C LYS A 153 -0.49 -7.34 24.50
N SER A 154 -0.44 -6.03 24.38
CA SER A 154 -1.26 -5.29 23.41
C SER A 154 -0.47 -4.13 22.81
N VAL A 155 -0.94 -3.63 21.67
CA VAL A 155 -0.48 -2.39 21.08
C VAL A 155 -1.42 -1.25 21.45
N ILE A 156 -0.85 -0.05 21.57
CA ILE A 156 -1.58 1.22 21.68
C ILE A 156 -1.24 2.00 20.42
N ALA A 157 -2.21 2.17 19.54
CA ALA A 157 -2.03 2.80 18.25
C ALA A 157 -2.90 4.07 18.13
N GLU A 158 -2.29 5.17 17.66
CA GLU A 158 -3.01 6.37 17.21
C GLU A 158 -3.11 6.33 15.69
N ARG A 159 -4.33 6.31 15.16
CA ARG A 159 -4.60 6.28 13.72
C ARG A 159 -5.28 7.54 13.22
N ILE A 160 -5.08 7.82 11.95
CA ILE A 160 -5.77 8.91 11.24
C ILE A 160 -7.05 8.38 10.63
N THR A 161 -8.15 9.12 10.80
CA THR A 161 -9.44 8.87 10.15
C THR A 161 -9.98 10.18 9.58
N ASP A 162 -11.03 10.12 8.77
CA ASP A 162 -11.67 11.33 8.21
C ASP A 162 -12.21 12.27 9.30
N ASP A 163 -12.57 11.73 10.47
CA ASP A 163 -13.08 12.50 11.62
C ASP A 163 -11.99 13.00 12.57
N GLY A 164 -10.72 12.65 12.32
CA GLY A 164 -9.58 13.05 13.16
C GLY A 164 -8.73 11.88 13.65
N LEU A 165 -8.22 11.97 14.86
CA LEU A 165 -7.33 10.97 15.44
C LEU A 165 -8.11 10.04 16.38
N GLN A 166 -7.84 8.75 16.28
CA GLN A 166 -8.37 7.72 17.17
C GLN A 166 -7.23 6.96 17.84
N THR A 167 -7.31 6.80 19.16
CA THR A 167 -6.41 5.90 19.88
C THR A 167 -7.11 4.57 20.11
N ILE A 168 -6.47 3.49 19.69
CA ILE A 168 -6.98 2.12 19.77
C ILE A 168 -5.98 1.28 20.56
N GLN A 169 -6.47 0.47 21.49
CA GLN A 169 -5.71 -0.62 22.09
C GLN A 169 -6.21 -1.94 21.52
N CYS A 170 -5.28 -2.82 21.12
CA CYS A 170 -5.58 -4.13 20.55
C CYS A 170 -4.60 -5.17 21.09
N ASP A 171 -5.15 -6.32 21.49
CA ASP A 171 -4.34 -7.44 21.96
C ASP A 171 -3.53 -8.07 20.80
N LEU A 172 -2.35 -8.59 21.14
CA LEU A 172 -1.52 -9.38 20.23
C LEU A 172 -2.10 -10.80 20.07
N PRO A 173 -2.00 -11.45 18.89
CA PRO A 173 -1.36 -10.92 17.67
C PRO A 173 -2.26 -9.96 16.88
N VAL A 174 -1.64 -8.97 16.23
CA VAL A 174 -2.34 -7.95 15.43
C VAL A 174 -1.50 -7.54 14.21
N LEU A 175 -2.17 -7.12 13.13
CA LEU A 175 -1.53 -6.48 11.97
C LEU A 175 -1.79 -4.97 12.01
N VAL A 176 -0.73 -4.18 11.79
CA VAL A 176 -0.79 -2.72 11.79
C VAL A 176 -0.27 -2.18 10.46
N CYS A 177 -1.05 -1.29 9.81
CA CYS A 177 -0.61 -0.57 8.63
C CYS A 177 -0.21 0.86 9.01
N VAL A 178 1.08 1.18 8.90
CA VAL A 178 1.66 2.43 9.38
C VAL A 178 1.76 3.51 8.31
N THR A 179 1.72 4.75 8.73
CA THR A 179 1.89 5.94 7.89
C THR A 179 2.91 6.90 8.48
N GLU A 180 3.07 8.06 7.86
CA GLU A 180 3.96 9.13 8.30
C GLU A 180 3.71 9.50 9.78
N GLY A 181 4.79 9.76 10.49
CA GLY A 181 4.76 10.14 11.91
C GLY A 181 4.94 8.96 12.89
N VAL A 182 4.90 7.69 12.42
CA VAL A 182 5.10 6.51 13.28
C VAL A 182 6.56 6.38 13.73
N ALA A 183 7.50 6.78 12.89
CA ALA A 183 8.95 6.80 13.13
C ALA A 183 9.62 7.86 12.26
N PRO A 184 10.87 8.26 12.57
CA PRO A 184 11.67 9.09 11.66
C PRO A 184 12.06 8.30 10.41
N GLU A 185 12.21 9.01 9.30
CA GLU A 185 12.78 8.45 8.08
C GLU A 185 14.29 8.26 8.25
N LEU A 186 14.75 7.03 8.26
CA LEU A 186 16.16 6.68 8.44
C LEU A 186 16.65 5.86 7.24
N TYR A 187 17.86 6.17 6.80
CA TYR A 187 18.56 5.41 5.77
C TYR A 187 19.86 4.88 6.34
N PRO A 188 20.31 3.66 5.95
CA PRO A 188 21.54 3.11 6.48
C PRO A 188 22.74 3.93 6.00
N ASP A 189 23.69 4.16 6.91
CA ASP A 189 24.97 4.72 6.57
C ASP A 189 25.90 3.66 5.94
N ARG A 190 27.07 4.10 5.46
CA ARG A 190 28.02 3.23 4.79
C ARG A 190 28.51 2.08 5.70
N ASP A 191 28.79 2.38 6.95
CA ASP A 191 29.32 1.38 7.89
C ASP A 191 28.24 0.35 8.25
N GLN A 192 26.97 0.77 8.33
CA GLN A 192 25.83 -0.11 8.51
C GLN A 192 25.65 -1.04 7.30
N MET A 193 25.76 -0.51 6.08
CA MET A 193 25.68 -1.30 4.85
C MET A 193 26.82 -2.31 4.76
N GLU A 194 28.09 -1.90 5.03
CA GLU A 194 29.24 -2.80 5.02
C GLU A 194 29.09 -3.95 6.04
N ARG A 195 28.44 -3.71 7.19
CA ARG A 195 28.14 -4.77 8.17
C ARG A 195 27.01 -5.70 7.71
N ALA A 196 26.06 -5.20 6.95
CA ALA A 196 24.94 -5.98 6.42
C ALA A 196 25.33 -6.79 5.17
N GLU A 197 26.36 -6.37 4.43
CA GLU A 197 26.91 -7.12 3.32
C GLU A 197 27.39 -8.51 3.77
N GLY A 198 26.86 -9.56 3.14
CA GLY A 198 27.19 -10.95 3.48
C GLY A 198 26.30 -11.59 4.54
N ILE A 199 25.33 -10.87 5.12
CA ILE A 199 24.25 -11.48 5.89
C ILE A 199 23.30 -12.17 4.92
N SER A 200 23.14 -13.50 5.08
CA SER A 200 22.26 -14.29 4.23
C SER A 200 20.80 -14.02 4.59
N PHE A 201 19.95 -13.95 3.56
CA PHE A 201 18.50 -14.00 3.72
C PHE A 201 17.99 -15.42 3.43
N GLU A 202 16.86 -15.77 3.99
CA GLU A 202 16.14 -17.01 3.67
C GLU A 202 15.42 -16.83 2.34
N GLU A 203 15.62 -17.74 1.39
CA GLU A 203 14.84 -17.80 0.15
C GLU A 203 13.69 -18.77 0.29
N VAL A 204 12.49 -18.33 -0.11
CA VAL A 204 11.26 -19.12 -0.06
C VAL A 204 10.61 -19.09 -1.43
N SER A 205 10.35 -20.29 -1.98
CA SER A 205 9.62 -20.45 -3.24
C SER A 205 8.11 -20.60 -3.01
N ALA A 206 7.31 -20.49 -4.07
CA ALA A 206 5.88 -20.76 -4.00
C ALA A 206 5.58 -22.19 -3.51
N ALA A 207 6.39 -23.17 -3.94
CA ALA A 207 6.23 -24.56 -3.53
C ALA A 207 6.54 -24.81 -2.04
N ASP A 208 7.37 -23.99 -1.42
CA ASP A 208 7.62 -24.02 0.03
C ASP A 208 6.42 -23.52 0.85
N LEU A 209 5.56 -22.70 0.24
CA LEU A 209 4.38 -22.14 0.88
C LEU A 209 3.14 -23.00 0.68
N SER A 210 2.95 -23.59 -0.50
CA SER A 210 1.81 -24.43 -0.79
C SER A 210 2.09 -25.43 -1.91
N SER A 211 1.44 -26.60 -1.82
CA SER A 211 1.40 -27.57 -2.91
C SER A 211 0.46 -27.18 -4.05
N ASP A 212 -0.49 -26.30 -3.81
CA ASP A 212 -1.39 -25.75 -4.81
C ASP A 212 -0.84 -24.41 -5.33
N LEU A 213 -0.18 -24.44 -6.47
CA LEU A 213 0.42 -23.25 -7.08
C LEU A 213 -0.58 -22.38 -7.82
N SER A 214 -1.78 -22.88 -8.14
CA SER A 214 -2.81 -22.14 -8.87
C SER A 214 -3.37 -20.94 -8.09
N GLN A 215 -3.15 -20.89 -6.79
CA GLN A 215 -3.54 -19.78 -5.93
C GLN A 215 -2.61 -18.56 -5.99
N PHE A 216 -1.49 -18.67 -6.71
CA PHE A 216 -0.45 -17.65 -6.80
C PHE A 216 -0.40 -17.00 -8.19
N GLY A 217 0.33 -15.88 -8.28
CA GLY A 217 0.62 -15.19 -9.52
C GLY A 217 -0.64 -14.73 -10.24
N SER A 218 -0.54 -14.61 -11.54
CA SER A 218 -1.67 -14.21 -12.39
C SER A 218 -2.80 -15.24 -12.43
N GLU A 219 -2.53 -16.52 -12.18
CA GLU A 219 -3.56 -17.56 -12.13
C GLU A 219 -4.43 -17.43 -10.88
N GLY A 220 -3.82 -17.10 -9.73
CA GLY A 220 -4.51 -16.88 -8.46
C GLY A 220 -5.12 -15.49 -8.29
N SER A 221 -4.92 -14.60 -9.27
CA SER A 221 -5.37 -13.20 -9.23
C SER A 221 -6.74 -13.02 -9.88
N PRO A 222 -7.77 -12.56 -9.14
CA PRO A 222 -9.07 -12.23 -9.72
C PRO A 222 -9.06 -10.94 -10.55
N THR A 223 -8.01 -10.13 -10.46
CA THR A 223 -7.87 -8.87 -11.19
C THR A 223 -6.58 -8.82 -12.01
N TRP A 224 -6.57 -8.01 -13.07
CA TRP A 224 -5.39 -7.76 -13.88
C TRP A 224 -5.39 -6.33 -14.40
N VAL A 225 -4.20 -5.82 -14.77
CA VAL A 225 -4.07 -4.52 -15.41
C VAL A 225 -4.42 -4.66 -16.88
N ASP A 226 -5.53 -4.04 -17.30
CA ASP A 226 -6.00 -4.07 -18.68
C ASP A 226 -5.24 -3.05 -19.55
N GLU A 227 -5.13 -1.80 -19.09
CA GLU A 227 -4.46 -0.72 -19.83
C GLU A 227 -3.73 0.23 -18.87
N ILE A 228 -2.56 0.68 -19.30
CA ILE A 228 -1.84 1.80 -18.66
C ILE A 228 -1.78 2.94 -19.65
N ARG A 229 -2.19 4.14 -19.23
CA ARG A 229 -2.08 5.37 -20.02
C ARG A 229 -1.54 6.53 -19.20
N LEU A 230 -0.72 7.34 -19.82
CA LEU A 230 -0.24 8.56 -19.21
C LEU A 230 -1.36 9.60 -19.21
N VAL A 231 -1.65 10.14 -18.02
CA VAL A 231 -2.57 11.28 -17.89
C VAL A 231 -1.77 12.55 -17.82
N GLU A 232 -1.74 13.30 -18.91
CA GLU A 232 -1.13 14.63 -18.94
C GLU A 232 -2.16 15.67 -18.43
N PRO A 233 -1.92 16.31 -17.27
CA PRO A 233 -2.84 17.35 -16.80
C PRO A 233 -2.80 18.52 -17.76
N LYS A 234 -3.95 18.89 -18.34
CA LYS A 234 -4.12 20.09 -19.16
C LYS A 234 -4.00 21.33 -18.28
N ARG A 235 -2.76 21.78 -18.06
CA ARG A 235 -2.49 23.01 -17.32
C ARG A 235 -2.62 24.19 -18.27
N LEU A 236 -3.33 25.25 -17.87
CA LEU A 236 -3.48 26.47 -18.67
C LEU A 236 -2.17 27.26 -18.79
N GLY A 237 -1.22 27.06 -17.86
CA GLY A 237 0.08 27.71 -17.88
C GLY A 237 0.02 29.24 -17.77
N ILE A 238 -1.03 29.77 -17.15
CA ILE A 238 -1.20 31.24 -16.98
C ILE A 238 -0.19 31.73 -15.96
N LEU A 239 0.69 32.61 -16.38
CA LEU A 239 1.61 33.34 -15.52
C LEU A 239 1.04 34.74 -15.27
N LEU A 240 0.87 35.11 -14.02
CA LEU A 240 0.36 36.39 -13.57
C LEU A 240 1.56 37.27 -13.20
N GLU A 241 2.22 37.83 -14.22
CA GLU A 241 3.37 38.71 -14.06
C GLU A 241 2.89 40.20 -13.97
N ASP A 242 3.68 41.04 -13.31
CA ASP A 242 3.47 42.49 -13.19
C ASP A 242 2.16 42.92 -12.52
N SER A 243 1.56 42.09 -11.68
CA SER A 243 0.34 42.41 -10.93
C SER A 243 0.60 42.57 -9.43
N THR A 244 -0.21 43.38 -8.75
CA THR A 244 -0.21 43.39 -7.31
C THR A 244 -0.72 42.03 -6.80
N PRO A 245 -0.39 41.59 -5.55
CA PRO A 245 -0.92 40.35 -5.00
C PRO A 245 -2.45 40.27 -5.03
N GLU A 246 -3.14 41.40 -4.82
CA GLU A 246 -4.59 41.48 -4.86
C GLU A 246 -5.13 41.28 -6.29
N ASP A 247 -4.49 41.92 -7.29
CA ASP A 247 -4.88 41.79 -8.69
C ASP A 247 -4.59 40.35 -9.21
N ALA A 248 -3.45 39.77 -8.82
CA ALA A 248 -3.10 38.41 -9.17
C ALA A 248 -4.11 37.40 -8.59
N ALA A 249 -4.52 37.59 -7.32
CA ALA A 249 -5.53 36.75 -6.70
C ALA A 249 -6.89 36.83 -7.40
N LYS A 250 -7.29 38.05 -7.80
CA LYS A 250 -8.54 38.25 -8.55
C LYS A 250 -8.48 37.58 -9.92
N GLN A 251 -7.40 37.78 -10.68
CA GLN A 251 -7.23 37.17 -11.99
C GLN A 251 -7.20 35.64 -11.91
N ALA A 252 -6.54 35.06 -10.88
CA ALA A 252 -6.54 33.65 -10.63
C ALA A 252 -7.94 33.12 -10.32
N ALA A 253 -8.71 33.82 -9.48
CA ALA A 253 -10.09 33.46 -9.17
C ALA A 253 -10.99 33.52 -10.42
N ASP A 254 -10.89 34.58 -11.22
CA ASP A 254 -11.67 34.75 -12.45
C ASP A 254 -11.36 33.60 -13.47
N ALA A 255 -10.07 33.29 -13.66
CA ALA A 255 -9.65 32.19 -14.52
C ALA A 255 -10.15 30.82 -14.02
N LEU A 256 -10.14 30.59 -12.69
CA LEU A 256 -10.67 29.36 -12.08
C LEU A 256 -12.18 29.25 -12.31
N TRP A 257 -12.95 30.32 -12.06
CA TRP A 257 -14.39 30.31 -12.27
C TRP A 257 -14.77 30.07 -13.74
N GLN A 258 -14.04 30.72 -14.67
CA GLN A 258 -14.23 30.46 -16.09
C GLN A 258 -13.99 29.00 -16.44
N ARG A 259 -12.88 28.40 -15.95
CA ARG A 259 -12.55 26.98 -16.21
C ARG A 259 -13.56 26.02 -15.62
N LEU A 260 -14.07 26.30 -14.41
CA LEU A 260 -15.13 25.50 -13.80
C LEU A 260 -16.44 25.54 -14.61
N ALA A 261 -16.78 26.71 -15.16
CA ALA A 261 -17.95 26.85 -16.03
C ALA A 261 -17.79 26.07 -17.35
N GLU A 262 -16.61 26.11 -17.97
CA GLU A 262 -16.29 25.33 -19.16
C GLU A 262 -16.39 23.82 -18.88
N LEU A 263 -15.80 23.34 -17.78
CA LEU A 263 -15.87 21.93 -17.39
C LEU A 263 -17.31 21.46 -17.11
N ALA A 264 -18.11 22.32 -16.48
CA ALA A 264 -19.52 22.01 -16.25
C ALA A 264 -20.31 21.88 -17.57
N HIS A 265 -19.96 22.69 -18.58
CA HIS A 265 -20.54 22.62 -19.91
C HIS A 265 -20.09 21.36 -20.67
N GLU A 266 -18.77 21.08 -20.64
CA GLU A 266 -18.20 19.86 -21.23
C GLU A 266 -18.81 18.58 -20.61
N ALA A 267 -19.06 18.58 -19.29
CA ALA A 267 -19.69 17.46 -18.59
C ALA A 267 -21.18 17.28 -18.95
N GLY A 268 -21.89 18.39 -19.25
CA GLY A 268 -23.29 18.37 -19.70
C GLY A 268 -23.46 17.79 -21.10
N ASP A 269 -22.51 18.02 -21.99
CA ASP A 269 -22.54 17.54 -23.38
C ASP A 269 -21.95 16.11 -23.53
N ALA A 270 -21.13 15.67 -22.58
CA ALA A 270 -20.44 14.38 -22.63
C ALA A 270 -21.19 13.21 -21.95
N ALA A 271 -22.31 13.49 -21.31
CA ALA A 271 -23.11 12.44 -20.67
C ALA A 271 -23.98 11.69 -21.69
N GLU A 272 -23.37 10.94 -22.60
CA GLU A 272 -24.07 9.76 -23.09
C GLU A 272 -24.42 8.90 -21.88
N PRO A 273 -25.70 8.48 -21.74
CA PRO A 273 -26.07 7.62 -20.63
C PRO A 273 -25.18 6.37 -20.70
N ILE A 274 -24.37 6.14 -19.67
CA ILE A 274 -23.58 4.92 -19.53
C ILE A 274 -24.62 3.79 -19.59
N THR A 275 -24.68 3.10 -20.73
CA THR A 275 -25.48 1.89 -20.85
C THR A 275 -24.74 0.83 -20.04
N LEU A 276 -25.12 0.66 -18.78
CA LEU A 276 -24.59 -0.41 -17.94
C LEU A 276 -24.85 -1.74 -18.65
N PRO A 277 -23.85 -2.64 -18.72
CA PRO A 277 -24.08 -3.97 -19.28
C PRO A 277 -25.26 -4.62 -18.54
N ARG A 278 -26.30 -5.01 -19.27
CA ARG A 278 -27.36 -5.83 -18.70
C ARG A 278 -26.80 -7.21 -18.50
N TYR A 279 -26.57 -7.57 -17.25
CA TYR A 279 -26.33 -8.96 -16.91
C TYR A 279 -27.60 -9.75 -17.18
N PRO A 280 -27.50 -10.97 -17.74
CA PRO A 280 -28.67 -11.79 -18.00
C PRO A 280 -29.47 -11.97 -16.70
N ASP A 281 -30.79 -11.83 -16.79
CA ASP A 281 -31.74 -12.03 -15.68
C ASP A 281 -31.56 -13.42 -15.07
N SER A 282 -30.64 -13.54 -14.10
CA SER A 282 -30.57 -14.72 -13.26
C SER A 282 -31.37 -14.43 -12.00
N LYS A 283 -32.52 -15.10 -11.89
CA LYS A 283 -33.44 -14.95 -10.75
C LYS A 283 -32.84 -15.33 -9.40
N ASP A 284 -31.62 -15.87 -9.41
CA ASP A 284 -30.95 -16.42 -8.24
C ASP A 284 -29.69 -15.62 -7.81
N GLN A 285 -29.41 -14.46 -8.41
CA GLN A 285 -28.27 -13.62 -8.04
C GLN A 285 -28.71 -12.42 -7.22
N SER A 286 -28.14 -12.30 -6.02
CA SER A 286 -28.32 -11.12 -5.16
C SER A 286 -27.29 -10.06 -5.52
N ILE A 287 -27.74 -8.80 -5.63
CA ILE A 287 -26.83 -7.65 -5.70
C ILE A 287 -26.51 -7.25 -4.27
N TRP A 288 -25.24 -7.22 -3.94
CA TRP A 288 -24.73 -6.77 -2.64
C TRP A 288 -24.23 -5.34 -2.77
N VAL A 289 -24.76 -4.47 -1.93
CA VAL A 289 -24.27 -3.09 -1.78
C VAL A 289 -23.58 -2.99 -0.44
N VAL A 290 -22.28 -2.72 -0.47
CA VAL A 290 -21.53 -2.41 0.75
C VAL A 290 -21.85 -0.97 1.15
N ALA A 291 -22.54 -0.81 2.26
CA ALA A 291 -22.96 0.49 2.75
C ALA A 291 -21.82 1.19 3.48
N GLU A 292 -21.46 2.38 2.98
CA GLU A 292 -20.60 3.29 3.73
C GLU A 292 -21.45 4.03 4.77
N ASN A 293 -21.02 3.99 6.03
CA ASN A 293 -21.73 4.63 7.13
C ASN A 293 -20.84 5.75 7.71
N THR A 294 -21.43 6.92 7.89
CA THR A 294 -20.81 8.08 8.53
C THR A 294 -21.48 8.33 9.89
N HIS A 295 -20.91 9.20 10.72
CA HIS A 295 -21.56 9.63 11.98
C HIS A 295 -22.94 10.28 11.79
N GLN A 296 -23.26 10.71 10.56
CA GLN A 296 -24.56 11.31 10.21
C GLN A 296 -25.53 10.30 9.56
N GLY A 297 -25.13 9.02 9.40
CA GLY A 297 -25.90 7.98 8.75
C GLY A 297 -25.23 7.45 7.49
N LEU A 298 -25.98 6.84 6.60
CA LEU A 298 -25.47 6.30 5.33
C LEU A 298 -24.91 7.41 4.43
N ALA A 299 -23.71 7.18 3.88
CA ALA A 299 -23.09 8.09 2.92
C ALA A 299 -23.96 8.24 1.65
N ALA A 300 -23.89 9.40 1.01
CA ALA A 300 -24.66 9.70 -0.22
C ALA A 300 -24.41 8.66 -1.32
N VAL A 301 -23.16 8.21 -1.49
CA VAL A 301 -22.80 7.15 -2.47
C VAL A 301 -23.56 5.85 -2.23
N THR A 302 -23.82 5.47 -0.97
CA THR A 302 -24.61 4.27 -0.63
C THR A 302 -26.06 4.41 -1.13
N HIS A 303 -26.67 5.58 -0.96
CA HIS A 303 -28.02 5.85 -1.47
C HIS A 303 -28.07 5.84 -3.00
N GLU A 304 -27.05 6.37 -3.67
CA GLU A 304 -26.94 6.33 -5.13
C GLU A 304 -26.82 4.91 -5.65
N MET A 305 -26.03 4.07 -4.99
CA MET A 305 -25.86 2.66 -5.36
C MET A 305 -27.16 1.88 -5.14
N LEU A 306 -27.84 2.07 -4.01
CA LEU A 306 -29.14 1.42 -3.74
C LEU A 306 -30.23 1.83 -4.72
N GLY A 307 -30.19 3.07 -5.22
CA GLY A 307 -31.12 3.55 -6.24
C GLY A 307 -30.88 2.98 -7.65
N LYS A 308 -29.74 2.32 -7.87
CA LYS A 308 -29.35 1.68 -9.14
C LYS A 308 -29.35 0.15 -9.07
N ALA A 309 -29.44 -0.42 -7.90
CA ALA A 309 -29.51 -1.87 -7.66
C ALA A 309 -30.95 -2.38 -7.78
#